data_22101ca3809efccaa43d96ad8ff54f28
#
_entry.id   22101ca3809efccaa43d96ad8ff54f28
#
_cell.length_a   1.000
_cell.length_b   1.000
_cell.length_c   1.000
_cell.angle_alpha   90.00
_cell.angle_beta   90.00
_cell.angle_gamma   90.00
#
_symmetry.space_group_name_H-M   'P 1'
#
loop_
_entity.id
_entity.type
_entity.pdbx_description
1 polymer ?
#
loop_
_entity_poly.entity_id
_entity_poly.type
_entity_poly.pdbx_seq_one_letter_code
_entity_poly.pdbx_strand_id
1 'polypeptide(L)'
;MNIVEKIDTPVGSYAPDFELPGIDTQVHHLRRYLEKFRAVGVIFISNQCPYVKLYIDRLKQIQTEFSQQGFSLIGMNGSDGNQNPTESFENMQAFASRYDLNFPYLWDSTQDTTRSIGASKTPMAFLIDQDGVVRYKGQIDDNPEDPLSVKQHYLKIAIASVLQGQEVYIPQTPPVGSCLIWRN
;
A
#
# COMPACT_ATOMS: atom_id res chain seq x y z
N MET A 1 15.20 -7.41 29.70
CA MET A 1 15.34 -6.78 28.37
C MET A 1 14.18 -7.29 27.52
N ASN A 2 13.17 -6.47 27.34
CA ASN A 2 12.05 -6.87 26.47
C ASN A 2 12.53 -6.73 25.03
N ILE A 3 12.83 -7.86 24.41
CA ILE A 3 13.01 -7.93 22.96
C ILE A 3 11.60 -7.76 22.38
N VAL A 4 11.26 -6.54 21.97
CA VAL A 4 10.12 -6.34 21.09
C VAL A 4 10.56 -6.97 19.78
N GLU A 5 10.12 -8.20 19.50
CA GLU A 5 10.27 -8.78 18.17
C GLU A 5 9.64 -7.78 17.19
N LYS A 6 10.47 -7.22 16.34
CA LYS A 6 10.01 -6.35 15.27
C LYS A 6 9.26 -7.25 14.29
N ILE A 7 7.95 -7.29 14.43
CA ILE A 7 7.10 -7.99 13.47
C ILE A 7 7.28 -7.29 12.13
N ASP A 8 7.78 -8.02 11.15
CA ASP A 8 8.03 -7.53 9.80
C ASP A 8 7.80 -8.68 8.83
N THR A 9 7.39 -8.36 7.62
CA THR A 9 7.26 -9.33 6.53
C THR A 9 8.38 -9.09 5.53
N PRO A 10 9.44 -9.93 5.54
CA PRO A 10 10.51 -9.79 4.57
C PRO A 10 10.03 -10.05 3.14
N VAL A 11 10.73 -9.46 2.16
CA VAL A 11 10.57 -9.85 0.76
C VAL A 11 10.89 -11.35 0.61
N GLY A 12 10.05 -12.06 -0.14
CA GLY A 12 10.14 -13.52 -0.29
C GLY A 12 9.30 -14.31 0.72
N SER A 13 8.71 -13.66 1.72
CA SER A 13 7.78 -14.27 2.68
C SER A 13 6.33 -14.07 2.25
N TYR A 14 5.44 -14.92 2.77
CA TYR A 14 4.02 -14.74 2.60
C TYR A 14 3.53 -13.47 3.29
N ALA A 15 2.73 -12.67 2.58
CA ALA A 15 2.04 -11.54 3.17
C ALA A 15 1.03 -12.02 4.24
N PRO A 16 0.85 -11.28 5.34
CA PRO A 16 -0.23 -11.55 6.27
C PRO A 16 -1.58 -11.43 5.55
N ASP A 17 -2.47 -12.39 5.79
CA ASP A 17 -3.84 -12.31 5.28
C ASP A 17 -4.61 -11.19 5.98
N PHE A 18 -5.62 -10.65 5.32
CA PHE A 18 -6.49 -9.66 5.91
C PHE A 18 -7.93 -9.76 5.40
N GLU A 19 -8.84 -9.36 6.26
CA GLU A 19 -10.24 -9.12 5.98
C GLU A 19 -10.59 -7.75 6.56
N LEU A 20 -10.73 -6.74 5.72
CA LEU A 20 -10.87 -5.36 6.17
C LEU A 20 -12.03 -4.64 5.46
N PRO A 21 -12.74 -3.74 6.17
CA PRO A 21 -13.77 -2.94 5.56
C PRO A 21 -13.15 -1.91 4.60
N GLY A 22 -13.78 -1.75 3.45
CA GLY A 22 -13.50 -0.67 2.52
C GLY A 22 -14.46 0.50 2.66
N ILE A 23 -14.11 1.63 2.07
CA ILE A 23 -14.98 2.82 2.03
C ILE A 23 -16.28 2.57 1.27
N ASP A 24 -16.35 1.52 0.47
CA ASP A 24 -17.54 1.02 -0.21
C ASP A 24 -18.49 0.25 0.72
N THR A 25 -18.18 0.16 2.03
CA THR A 25 -18.89 -0.59 3.05
C THR A 25 -18.88 -2.11 2.88
N GLN A 26 -18.05 -2.61 1.96
CA GLN A 26 -17.83 -4.05 1.76
C GLN A 26 -16.60 -4.52 2.51
N VAL A 27 -16.55 -5.81 2.85
CA VAL A 27 -15.35 -6.45 3.40
C VAL A 27 -14.49 -6.97 2.26
N HIS A 28 -13.23 -6.57 2.27
CA HIS A 28 -12.24 -6.97 1.28
C HIS A 28 -11.27 -8.01 1.87
N HIS A 29 -11.03 -9.07 1.12
CA HIS A 29 -10.18 -10.19 1.53
C HIS A 29 -8.97 -10.28 0.61
N LEU A 30 -7.76 -10.28 1.14
CA LEU A 30 -6.55 -10.45 0.33
C LEU A 30 -6.64 -11.72 -0.54
N ARG A 31 -7.08 -12.81 0.05
CA ARG A 31 -7.21 -14.11 -0.64
C ARG A 31 -8.05 -14.02 -1.91
N ARG A 32 -9.17 -13.31 -1.87
CA ARG A 32 -10.04 -13.13 -3.04
C ARG A 32 -9.38 -12.28 -4.13
N TYR A 33 -8.60 -11.29 -3.73
CA TYR A 33 -7.80 -10.52 -4.69
C TYR A 33 -6.77 -11.40 -5.39
N LEU A 34 -6.09 -12.29 -4.66
CA LEU A 34 -5.10 -13.20 -5.22
C LEU A 34 -5.69 -14.27 -6.15
N GLU A 35 -6.96 -14.64 -5.95
CA GLU A 35 -7.70 -15.51 -6.89
C GLU A 35 -8.04 -14.80 -8.20
N LYS A 36 -8.24 -13.49 -8.15
CA LYS A 36 -8.69 -12.67 -9.28
C LYS A 36 -7.56 -11.99 -10.06
N PHE A 37 -6.50 -11.58 -9.36
CA PHE A 37 -5.40 -10.80 -9.92
C PHE A 37 -4.09 -11.57 -9.87
N ARG A 38 -3.21 -11.29 -10.83
CA ARG A 38 -1.86 -11.86 -10.90
C ARG A 38 -0.88 -11.19 -9.94
N ALA A 39 -1.15 -9.95 -9.60
CA ALA A 39 -0.40 -9.19 -8.59
C ALA A 39 -1.30 -8.17 -7.92
N VAL A 40 -1.02 -7.89 -6.65
CA VAL A 40 -1.73 -6.91 -5.83
C VAL A 40 -0.72 -5.98 -5.18
N GLY A 41 -0.92 -4.68 -5.36
CA GLY A 41 -0.12 -3.65 -4.68
C GLY A 41 -0.88 -3.09 -3.48
N VAL A 42 -0.40 -3.31 -2.27
CA VAL A 42 -0.95 -2.70 -1.06
C VAL A 42 -0.15 -1.46 -0.73
N ILE A 43 -0.79 -0.31 -0.75
CA ILE A 43 -0.17 0.97 -0.48
C ILE A 43 -0.73 1.53 0.82
N PHE A 44 0.12 1.65 1.83
CA PHE A 44 -0.26 2.33 3.07
C PHE A 44 -0.30 3.82 2.84
N ILE A 45 -1.46 4.40 3.00
CA ILE A 45 -1.74 5.83 2.82
C ILE A 45 -2.51 6.38 4.01
N SER A 46 -2.47 7.68 4.20
CA SER A 46 -3.28 8.38 5.20
C SER A 46 -3.90 9.64 4.60
N ASN A 47 -4.99 10.12 5.20
CA ASN A 47 -5.76 11.23 4.65
C ASN A 47 -5.01 12.57 4.73
N GLN A 48 -4.11 12.73 5.70
CA GLN A 48 -3.42 13.98 5.98
C GLN A 48 -1.96 14.01 5.54
N CYS A 49 -1.39 12.87 5.15
CA CYS A 49 0.02 12.79 4.80
C CYS A 49 0.35 13.65 3.57
N PRO A 50 1.26 14.64 3.70
CA PRO A 50 1.68 15.47 2.56
C PRO A 50 2.30 14.64 1.43
N TYR A 51 3.09 13.62 1.77
CA TYR A 51 3.72 12.74 0.79
C TYR A 51 2.69 11.91 0.00
N VAL A 52 1.62 11.45 0.67
CA VAL A 52 0.52 10.74 -0.02
C VAL A 52 -0.11 11.65 -1.06
N LYS A 53 -0.35 12.91 -0.72
CA LYS A 53 -0.94 13.89 -1.64
C LYS A 53 -0.07 14.15 -2.88
N LEU A 54 1.25 14.09 -2.72
CA LEU A 54 2.19 14.20 -3.85
C LEU A 54 2.14 12.99 -4.78
N TYR A 55 1.82 11.81 -4.24
CA TYR A 55 1.83 10.55 -4.99
C TYR A 55 0.47 10.12 -5.54
N ILE A 56 -0.63 10.71 -5.08
CA ILE A 56 -1.97 10.17 -5.37
C ILE A 56 -2.26 10.03 -6.88
N ASP A 57 -1.89 11.01 -7.66
CA ASP A 57 -2.10 10.96 -9.12
C ASP A 57 -1.24 9.88 -9.79
N ARG A 58 0.00 9.69 -9.32
CA ARG A 58 0.88 8.61 -9.80
C ARG A 58 0.33 7.23 -9.46
N LEU A 59 -0.22 7.05 -8.26
CA LEU A 59 -0.88 5.80 -7.86
C LEU A 59 -2.10 5.51 -8.74
N LYS A 60 -2.91 6.51 -9.04
CA LYS A 60 -4.04 6.39 -9.95
C LYS A 60 -3.61 6.01 -11.36
N GLN A 61 -2.50 6.59 -11.85
CA GLN A 61 -1.92 6.24 -13.15
C GLN A 61 -1.42 4.80 -13.19
N ILE A 62 -0.77 4.32 -12.12
CA ILE A 62 -0.33 2.93 -11.98
C ILE A 62 -1.53 1.99 -12.04
N GLN A 63 -2.60 2.28 -11.31
CA GLN A 63 -3.83 1.49 -11.38
C GLN A 63 -4.40 1.43 -12.79
N THR A 64 -4.49 2.55 -13.46
CA THR A 64 -4.99 2.63 -14.84
C THR A 64 -4.11 1.83 -15.81
N GLU A 65 -2.79 1.97 -15.70
CA GLU A 65 -1.84 1.34 -16.61
C GLU A 65 -1.85 -0.19 -16.52
N PHE A 66 -1.94 -0.74 -15.31
CA PHE A 66 -1.81 -2.17 -15.08
C PHE A 66 -3.14 -2.92 -14.85
N SER A 67 -4.26 -2.23 -14.71
CA SER A 67 -5.55 -2.85 -14.40
C SER A 67 -5.99 -3.92 -15.40
N GLN A 68 -5.69 -3.73 -16.68
CA GLN A 68 -6.02 -4.70 -17.74
C GLN A 68 -5.03 -5.87 -17.83
N GLN A 69 -3.95 -5.83 -17.07
CA GLN A 69 -2.90 -6.84 -17.09
C GLN A 69 -2.99 -7.81 -15.91
N GLY A 70 -4.08 -7.77 -15.14
CA GLY A 70 -4.29 -8.62 -13.97
C GLY A 70 -3.69 -8.06 -12.69
N PHE A 71 -3.69 -6.74 -12.54
CA PHE A 71 -3.18 -6.03 -11.36
C PHE A 71 -4.25 -5.18 -10.69
N SER A 72 -4.22 -5.12 -9.36
CA SER A 72 -5.00 -4.17 -8.58
C SER A 72 -4.16 -3.52 -7.50
N LEU A 73 -4.27 -2.20 -7.38
CA LEU A 73 -3.89 -1.49 -6.17
C LEU A 73 -4.98 -1.64 -5.08
N ILE A 74 -4.54 -1.59 -3.85
CA ILE A 74 -5.36 -1.43 -2.66
C ILE A 74 -4.69 -0.37 -1.79
N GLY A 75 -5.39 0.73 -1.51
CA GLY A 75 -4.99 1.67 -0.49
C GLY A 75 -5.39 1.15 0.89
N MET A 76 -4.53 1.29 1.87
CA MET A 76 -4.80 0.86 3.25
C MET A 76 -4.45 1.97 4.23
N ASN A 77 -5.41 2.32 5.08
CA ASN A 77 -5.19 3.27 6.18
C ASN A 77 -5.04 2.49 7.49
N GLY A 78 -3.82 2.50 8.02
CA GLY A 78 -3.49 1.89 9.31
C GLY A 78 -3.19 2.92 10.40
N SER A 79 -3.52 4.20 10.19
CA SER A 79 -3.32 5.25 11.21
C SER A 79 -4.41 5.19 12.29
N ASP A 80 -4.07 5.56 13.52
CA ASP A 80 -5.05 5.58 14.61
C ASP A 80 -6.00 6.79 14.52
N GLY A 81 -7.22 6.52 14.08
CA GLY A 81 -8.27 7.54 13.98
C GLY A 81 -8.77 8.09 15.32
N ASN A 82 -8.50 7.41 16.45
CA ASN A 82 -8.84 7.91 17.77
C ASN A 82 -7.90 9.04 18.22
N GLN A 83 -6.62 8.93 17.91
CA GLN A 83 -5.64 9.98 18.19
C GLN A 83 -5.70 11.11 17.16
N ASN A 84 -6.07 10.78 15.93
CA ASN A 84 -6.19 11.76 14.87
C ASN A 84 -7.54 11.62 14.15
N PRO A 85 -8.56 12.43 14.51
CA PRO A 85 -9.88 12.35 13.91
C PRO A 85 -9.90 12.55 12.38
N THR A 86 -8.86 13.18 11.81
CA THR A 86 -8.73 13.34 10.36
C THR A 86 -8.51 12.00 9.65
N GLU A 87 -8.12 10.95 10.39
CA GLU A 87 -7.96 9.57 9.90
C GLU A 87 -9.20 8.69 10.18
N SER A 88 -10.34 9.28 10.45
CA SER A 88 -11.60 8.57 10.62
C SER A 88 -12.07 7.92 9.32
N PHE A 89 -12.94 6.92 9.44
CA PHE A 89 -13.55 6.27 8.28
C PHE A 89 -14.33 7.24 7.38
N GLU A 90 -15.06 8.18 7.97
CA GLU A 90 -15.78 9.22 7.23
C GLU A 90 -14.81 10.11 6.43
N ASN A 91 -13.68 10.47 7.03
CA ASN A 91 -12.65 11.25 6.33
C ASN A 91 -11.90 10.43 5.26
N MET A 92 -11.83 9.11 5.40
CA MET A 92 -11.35 8.26 4.30
C MET A 92 -12.29 8.31 3.11
N GLN A 93 -13.60 8.27 3.33
CA GLN A 93 -14.61 8.41 2.27
C GLN A 93 -14.51 9.79 1.59
N ALA A 94 -14.36 10.84 2.38
CA ALA A 94 -14.19 12.21 1.87
C ALA A 94 -12.89 12.36 1.06
N PHE A 95 -11.79 11.76 1.53
CA PHE A 95 -10.51 11.74 0.81
C PHE A 95 -10.63 11.03 -0.54
N ALA A 96 -11.22 9.85 -0.55
CA ALA A 96 -11.41 9.07 -1.78
C ALA A 96 -12.26 9.82 -2.81
N SER A 97 -13.31 10.49 -2.36
CA SER A 97 -14.17 11.31 -3.22
C SER A 97 -13.41 12.53 -3.76
N ARG A 98 -12.70 13.24 -2.89
CA ARG A 98 -11.94 14.44 -3.26
C ARG A 98 -10.89 14.19 -4.32
N TYR A 99 -10.18 13.06 -4.23
CA TYR A 99 -9.11 12.69 -5.16
C TYR A 99 -9.57 11.75 -6.27
N ASP A 100 -10.85 11.41 -6.32
CA ASP A 100 -11.42 10.48 -7.29
C ASP A 100 -10.59 9.19 -7.41
N LEU A 101 -10.43 8.49 -6.27
CA LEU A 101 -9.63 7.26 -6.21
C LEU A 101 -10.22 6.19 -7.13
N ASN A 102 -9.38 5.58 -7.95
CA ASN A 102 -9.73 4.49 -8.86
C ASN A 102 -9.30 3.11 -8.35
N PHE A 103 -9.03 2.99 -7.06
CA PHE A 103 -8.70 1.74 -6.37
C PHE A 103 -9.37 1.69 -5.00
N PRO A 104 -9.57 0.48 -4.43
CA PRO A 104 -10.17 0.33 -3.11
C PRO A 104 -9.34 1.01 -2.02
N TYR A 105 -10.02 1.56 -1.01
CA TYR A 105 -9.39 2.15 0.16
C TYR A 105 -9.93 1.45 1.42
N LEU A 106 -9.07 0.70 2.12
CA LEU A 106 -9.44 -0.15 3.25
C LEU A 106 -8.98 0.46 4.57
N TRP A 107 -9.73 0.13 5.61
CA TRP A 107 -9.46 0.61 6.95
C TRP A 107 -8.98 -0.51 7.87
N ASP A 108 -7.73 -0.42 8.32
CA ASP A 108 -7.14 -1.30 9.34
C ASP A 108 -7.23 -0.64 10.72
N SER A 109 -8.44 -0.63 11.29
CA SER A 109 -8.75 0.08 12.53
C SER A 109 -8.01 -0.46 13.76
N THR A 110 -7.65 -1.73 13.76
CA THR A 110 -6.88 -2.38 14.84
C THR A 110 -5.38 -2.21 14.68
N GLN A 111 -4.92 -1.86 13.50
CA GLN A 111 -3.51 -1.80 13.10
C GLN A 111 -2.82 -3.18 13.03
N ASP A 112 -3.57 -4.26 13.06
CA ASP A 112 -2.99 -5.61 13.07
C ASP A 112 -2.31 -5.94 11.74
N THR A 113 -2.96 -5.67 10.62
CA THR A 113 -2.37 -5.87 9.29
C THR A 113 -1.16 -4.96 9.08
N THR A 114 -1.30 -3.69 9.46
CA THR A 114 -0.25 -2.68 9.35
C THR A 114 1.01 -3.09 10.11
N ARG A 115 0.85 -3.61 11.33
CA ARG A 115 1.96 -4.12 12.14
C ARG A 115 2.57 -5.39 11.55
N SER A 116 1.74 -6.36 11.18
CA SER A 116 2.18 -7.68 10.71
C SER A 116 2.94 -7.60 9.40
N ILE A 117 2.54 -6.73 8.49
CA ILE A 117 3.25 -6.54 7.21
C ILE A 117 4.55 -5.72 7.37
N GLY A 118 4.68 -4.97 8.44
CA GLY A 118 5.84 -4.13 8.70
C GLY A 118 5.76 -2.73 8.09
N ALA A 119 4.58 -2.17 7.91
CA ALA A 119 4.42 -0.80 7.44
C ALA A 119 4.89 0.20 8.51
N SER A 120 5.62 1.22 8.10
CA SER A 120 6.21 2.22 9.01
C SER A 120 6.03 3.65 8.56
N LYS A 121 5.76 3.87 7.29
CA LYS A 121 5.60 5.18 6.65
C LYS A 121 4.36 5.22 5.78
N THR A 122 3.91 6.42 5.47
CA THR A 122 2.94 6.68 4.41
C THR A 122 3.49 7.72 3.42
N PRO A 123 3.47 7.45 2.10
CA PRO A 123 3.10 6.18 1.51
C PRO A 123 4.21 5.12 1.64
N MET A 124 3.80 3.88 1.77
CA MET A 124 4.71 2.73 1.68
C MET A 124 4.03 1.61 0.88
N ALA A 125 4.73 1.06 -0.08
CA ALA A 125 4.22 0.07 -1.01
C ALA A 125 4.68 -1.34 -0.66
N PHE A 126 3.77 -2.31 -0.83
CA PHE A 126 4.04 -3.75 -0.81
C PHE A 126 3.43 -4.36 -2.06
N LEU A 127 4.22 -5.08 -2.82
CA LEU A 127 3.74 -5.82 -3.99
C LEU A 127 3.68 -7.31 -3.66
N ILE A 128 2.51 -7.89 -3.84
CA ILE A 128 2.21 -9.30 -3.52
C ILE A 128 1.89 -10.01 -4.83
N ASP A 129 2.56 -11.14 -5.08
CA ASP A 129 2.28 -11.96 -6.24
C ASP A 129 1.06 -12.86 -6.04
N GLN A 130 0.68 -13.60 -7.08
CA GLN A 130 -0.48 -14.49 -7.07
C GLN A 130 -0.38 -15.61 -6.02
N ASP A 131 0.83 -16.01 -5.64
CA ASP A 131 1.07 -17.01 -4.60
C ASP A 131 1.00 -16.43 -3.18
N GLY A 132 0.77 -15.13 -3.04
CA GLY A 132 0.69 -14.44 -1.76
C GLY A 132 2.05 -14.01 -1.20
N VAL A 133 3.10 -14.04 -1.99
CA VAL A 133 4.47 -13.71 -1.58
C VAL A 133 4.78 -12.25 -1.86
N VAL A 134 5.37 -11.56 -0.88
CA VAL A 134 5.83 -10.18 -1.03
C VAL A 134 7.05 -10.16 -1.95
N ARG A 135 6.95 -9.47 -3.08
CA ARG A 135 8.02 -9.35 -4.08
C ARG A 135 8.73 -8.01 -4.07
N TYR A 136 8.07 -6.98 -3.54
CA TYR A 136 8.65 -5.65 -3.38
C TYR A 136 8.09 -4.97 -2.14
N LYS A 137 8.91 -4.18 -1.47
CA LYS A 137 8.46 -3.23 -0.44
C LYS A 137 9.31 -1.97 -0.41
N GLY A 138 8.67 -0.84 -0.19
CA GLY A 138 9.35 0.46 -0.06
C GLY A 138 8.68 1.61 -0.79
N GLN A 139 9.49 2.38 -1.49
CA GLN A 139 9.08 3.61 -2.18
C GLN A 139 8.27 3.31 -3.43
N ILE A 140 7.42 4.26 -3.81
CA ILE A 140 6.72 4.25 -5.11
C ILE A 140 7.71 4.59 -6.22
N ASP A 141 8.48 5.65 -6.04
CA ASP A 141 9.58 6.08 -6.91
C ASP A 141 10.61 6.89 -6.10
N ASP A 142 11.66 7.39 -6.76
CA ASP A 142 12.78 8.08 -6.10
C ASP A 142 12.61 9.60 -5.98
N ASN A 143 11.48 10.16 -6.43
CA ASN A 143 11.26 11.61 -6.34
C ASN A 143 9.81 11.97 -6.00
N PRO A 144 9.49 12.16 -4.72
CA PRO A 144 8.12 12.53 -4.33
C PRO A 144 7.69 13.89 -4.87
N GLU A 145 8.59 14.86 -4.96
CA GLU A 145 8.23 16.25 -5.27
C GLU A 145 8.03 16.51 -6.76
N ASP A 146 8.85 15.88 -7.61
CA ASP A 146 8.81 16.12 -9.05
C ASP A 146 8.67 14.83 -9.86
N PRO A 147 7.45 14.53 -10.37
CA PRO A 147 7.21 13.36 -11.21
C PRO A 147 8.05 13.32 -12.49
N LEU A 148 8.42 14.48 -13.03
CA LEU A 148 9.19 14.56 -14.27
C LEU A 148 10.69 14.30 -14.05
N SER A 149 11.15 14.41 -12.80
CA SER A 149 12.55 14.16 -12.42
C SER A 149 12.78 12.77 -11.83
N VAL A 150 11.76 11.90 -11.85
CA VAL A 150 11.90 10.51 -11.40
C VAL A 150 12.87 9.76 -12.30
N LYS A 151 13.88 9.13 -11.67
CA LYS A 151 14.88 8.30 -12.34
C LYS A 151 14.60 6.81 -12.16
N GLN A 152 14.03 6.44 -11.00
CA GLN A 152 13.73 5.06 -10.63
C GLN A 152 12.25 4.92 -10.25
N HIS A 153 11.50 4.28 -11.12
CA HIS A 153 10.09 3.95 -10.91
C HIS A 153 9.96 2.59 -10.20
N TYR A 154 10.42 2.50 -8.95
CA TYR A 154 10.57 1.23 -8.23
C TYR A 154 9.33 0.34 -8.24
N LEU A 155 8.18 0.86 -7.83
CA LEU A 155 6.94 0.08 -7.77
C LEU A 155 6.48 -0.34 -9.17
N LYS A 156 6.49 0.58 -10.11
CA LYS A 156 6.06 0.34 -11.50
C LYS A 156 6.89 -0.74 -12.18
N ILE A 157 8.22 -0.69 -12.02
CA ILE A 157 9.15 -1.69 -12.55
C ILE A 157 8.91 -3.04 -11.88
N ALA A 158 8.69 -3.06 -10.56
CA ALA A 158 8.40 -4.27 -9.82
C ALA A 158 7.09 -4.94 -10.29
N ILE A 159 6.03 -4.15 -10.48
CA ILE A 159 4.75 -4.64 -11.01
C ILE A 159 4.96 -5.28 -12.39
N ALA A 160 5.63 -4.59 -13.30
CA ALA A 160 5.90 -5.10 -14.64
C ALA A 160 6.68 -6.42 -14.60
N SER A 161 7.69 -6.52 -13.73
CA SER A 161 8.48 -7.75 -13.55
C SER A 161 7.63 -8.91 -13.07
N VAL A 162 6.82 -8.73 -12.04
CA VAL A 162 5.94 -9.78 -11.49
C VAL A 162 4.92 -10.24 -12.52
N LEU A 163 4.30 -9.30 -13.25
CA LEU A 163 3.32 -9.64 -14.29
C LEU A 163 3.93 -10.42 -15.48
N GLN A 164 5.23 -10.26 -15.73
CA GLN A 164 5.97 -10.99 -16.74
C GLN A 164 6.60 -12.30 -16.22
N GLY A 165 6.39 -12.64 -14.95
CA GLY A 165 6.99 -13.83 -14.33
C GLY A 165 8.48 -13.71 -14.08
N GLN A 166 9.00 -12.49 -13.99
CA GLN A 166 10.42 -12.20 -13.76
C GLN A 166 10.67 -11.80 -12.30
N GLU A 167 11.88 -12.02 -11.84
CA GLU A 167 12.32 -11.51 -10.53
C GLU A 167 12.38 -9.99 -10.51
N VAL A 168 12.07 -9.41 -9.35
CA VAL A 168 12.21 -7.97 -9.13
C VAL A 168 13.68 -7.66 -8.84
N TYR A 169 14.30 -6.83 -9.68
CA TYR A 169 15.73 -6.52 -9.59
C TYR A 169 16.08 -5.72 -8.33
N ILE A 170 15.25 -4.73 -7.97
CA ILE A 170 15.37 -3.97 -6.71
C ILE A 170 14.14 -4.32 -5.85
N PRO A 171 14.23 -5.36 -5.00
CA PRO A 171 13.04 -5.87 -4.29
C PRO A 171 12.69 -5.06 -3.05
N GLN A 172 13.57 -4.18 -2.60
CA GLN A 172 13.35 -3.37 -1.41
C GLN A 172 14.07 -2.03 -1.50
N THR A 173 13.38 -0.98 -1.05
CA THR A 173 13.95 0.34 -0.87
C THR A 173 13.56 0.90 0.50
N PRO A 174 14.36 1.77 1.12
CA PRO A 174 13.95 2.43 2.37
C PRO A 174 12.68 3.25 2.15
N PRO A 175 11.65 3.13 2.98
CA PRO A 175 10.44 3.94 2.82
C PRO A 175 10.72 5.41 3.10
N VAL A 176 10.12 6.29 2.30
CA VAL A 176 10.20 7.75 2.45
C VAL A 176 8.79 8.30 2.59
N GLY A 177 8.54 8.99 3.68
CA GLY A 177 7.23 9.55 3.96
C GLY A 177 7.07 9.95 5.42
N SER A 178 5.81 10.18 5.83
CA SER A 178 5.45 10.47 7.21
C SER A 178 5.35 9.19 8.03
N CYS A 179 5.69 9.26 9.32
CA CYS A 179 5.51 8.13 10.23
C CYS A 179 4.02 7.82 10.43
N LEU A 180 3.71 6.54 10.52
CA LEU A 180 2.38 6.06 10.93
C LEU A 180 2.11 6.48 12.39
N ILE A 181 0.84 6.81 12.68
CA ILE A 181 0.38 7.13 14.02
C ILE A 181 -0.09 5.84 14.68
N TRP A 182 0.69 5.36 15.65
CA TRP A 182 0.39 4.13 16.35
C TRP A 182 -0.51 4.37 17.56
N ARG A 183 -1.40 3.42 17.81
CA ARG A 183 -2.17 3.35 19.04
C ARG A 183 -1.22 3.04 20.22
N ASN A 184 -1.35 3.80 21.30
CA ASN A 184 -0.62 3.60 22.55
C ASN A 184 -1.13 2.39 23.30
#